data_437d87c6a79a7d1dd73bf916f755dcc1
#
_entry.id   437d87c6a79a7d1dd73bf916f755dcc1
#
_cell.length_a   1.000
_cell.length_b   1.000
_cell.length_c   1.000
_cell.angle_alpha   90.00
_cell.angle_beta   90.00
_cell.angle_gamma   90.00
#
_symmetry.space_group_name_H-M   'P 1'
#
loop_
_entity.id
_entity.type
_entity.pdbx_description
1 polymer ?
#
loop_
_entity_poly.entity_id
_entity_poly.type
_entity_poly.pdbx_seq_one_letter_code
_entity_poly.pdbx_strand_id
1 'polypeptide(L)'
;CSSDLADYRNWVPKRLLAAIFCCFLAALGVAGITGRMSQGGWRTALLWIFVLLSLFFMVLFIWMSCLYRAFDYKGSRRMSAQIIDGIAARVEIPEEGRGLDIGCGSGALAIACAKRNPAAEILGVDRWGVDYGSFSKGLCERNAAAEGTGNVTFRQGDACRLDFPDESFDAVFSNYVYHNIPGRDRQEILLET
;
A
#
# COMPACT_ATOMS: atom_id res chain seq x y z
N CYS A 1 23.01 13.63 -2.20
CA CYS A 1 22.85 12.90 -0.94
C CYS A 1 21.38 12.81 -0.50
N SER A 2 20.49 12.30 -1.35
CA SER A 2 19.08 12.04 -1.02
C SER A 2 18.65 10.61 -1.36
N SER A 3 19.61 9.75 -1.72
CA SER A 3 19.39 8.35 -2.12
C SER A 3 19.45 7.34 -0.97
N ASP A 4 19.80 7.79 0.23
CA ASP A 4 20.17 6.89 1.33
C ASP A 4 19.05 6.65 2.36
N LEU A 5 17.82 7.10 2.07
CA LEU A 5 16.68 6.86 2.94
C LEU A 5 15.70 5.88 2.29
N ALA A 6 15.30 4.85 3.04
CA ALA A 6 14.31 3.88 2.60
C ALA A 6 13.01 4.56 2.12
N ASP A 7 12.49 4.09 0.99
CA ASP A 7 11.25 4.57 0.37
C ASP A 7 10.19 3.47 0.37
N TYR A 8 9.39 3.44 1.41
CA TYR A 8 8.34 2.44 1.56
C TYR A 8 7.06 2.77 0.81
N ARG A 9 7.03 3.87 0.05
CA ARG A 9 5.86 4.36 -0.69
C ARG A 9 4.66 4.63 0.23
N ASN A 10 3.67 5.30 -0.30
CA ASN A 10 2.41 5.51 0.42
C ASN A 10 1.38 4.48 -0.05
N TRP A 11 0.58 3.95 0.85
CA TRP A 11 -0.48 2.99 0.51
C TRP A 11 -1.64 3.62 -0.27
N VAL A 12 -1.82 4.94 -0.16
CA VAL A 12 -2.78 5.70 -0.96
C VAL A 12 -2.09 6.19 -2.23
N PRO A 13 -2.53 5.77 -3.44
CA PRO A 13 -1.88 6.18 -4.69
C PRO A 13 -2.10 7.67 -4.99
N LYS A 14 -1.02 8.40 -5.31
CA LYS A 14 -1.12 9.81 -5.75
C LYS A 14 -2.00 9.99 -6.98
N ARG A 15 -2.03 8.99 -7.88
CA ARG A 15 -2.89 9.00 -9.07
C ARG A 15 -4.37 9.06 -8.71
N LEU A 16 -4.79 8.41 -7.62
CA LEU A 16 -6.16 8.46 -7.14
C LEU A 16 -6.54 9.87 -6.68
N LEU A 17 -5.67 10.53 -5.91
CA LEU A 17 -5.91 11.93 -5.50
C LEU A 17 -6.02 12.85 -6.71
N ALA A 18 -5.11 12.70 -7.69
CA ALA A 18 -5.13 13.48 -8.92
C ALA A 18 -6.44 13.27 -9.71
N ALA A 19 -6.90 12.01 -9.83
CA ALA A 19 -8.15 11.69 -10.51
C ALA A 19 -9.37 12.33 -9.82
N ILE A 20 -9.47 12.24 -8.50
CA ILE A 20 -10.56 12.86 -7.72
C ILE A 20 -10.54 14.39 -7.89
N PHE A 21 -9.35 14.99 -7.87
CA PHE A 21 -9.21 16.44 -8.07
C PHE A 21 -9.61 16.86 -9.50
N CYS A 22 -9.24 16.08 -10.52
CA CYS A 22 -9.69 16.32 -11.89
C CYS A 22 -11.21 16.21 -12.03
N CYS A 23 -11.85 15.23 -11.39
CA CYS A 23 -13.30 15.10 -11.36
C CYS A 23 -13.97 16.32 -10.68
N PHE A 24 -13.39 16.82 -9.59
CA PHE A 24 -13.83 18.04 -8.93
C PHE A 24 -13.79 19.23 -9.90
N LEU A 25 -12.65 19.45 -10.56
CA LEU A 25 -12.50 20.56 -11.50
C LEU A 25 -13.46 20.45 -12.71
N ALA A 26 -13.64 19.24 -13.24
CA ALA A 26 -14.58 19.00 -14.34
C ALA A 26 -16.03 19.33 -13.94
N ALA A 27 -16.47 18.84 -12.77
CA ALA A 27 -17.81 19.12 -12.26
C ALA A 27 -18.02 20.62 -12.03
N LEU A 28 -17.03 21.30 -11.44
CA LEU A 28 -17.06 22.75 -11.20
C LEU A 28 -17.11 23.54 -12.51
N GLY A 29 -16.34 23.13 -13.53
CA GLY A 29 -16.35 23.72 -14.86
C GLY A 29 -17.70 23.62 -15.54
N VAL A 30 -18.32 22.43 -15.50
CA VAL A 30 -19.69 22.23 -16.06
C VAL A 30 -20.71 23.08 -15.30
N ALA A 31 -20.65 23.15 -13.98
CA ALA A 31 -21.51 24.03 -13.19
C ALA A 31 -21.36 25.49 -13.61
N GLY A 32 -20.11 25.96 -13.82
CA GLY A 32 -19.81 27.32 -14.27
C GLY A 32 -20.37 27.64 -15.69
N ILE A 33 -20.28 26.69 -16.63
CA ILE A 33 -20.82 26.80 -17.96
C ILE A 33 -22.35 26.83 -17.89
N THR A 34 -22.97 25.89 -17.17
CA THR A 34 -24.42 25.80 -16.99
C THR A 34 -24.98 27.08 -16.35
N GLY A 35 -24.22 27.66 -15.40
CA GLY A 35 -24.59 28.92 -14.78
C GLY A 35 -24.68 30.11 -15.75
N ARG A 36 -23.96 30.07 -16.89
CA ARG A 36 -23.96 31.12 -17.93
C ARG A 36 -24.94 30.90 -19.07
N MET A 37 -25.61 29.75 -19.14
CA MET A 37 -26.60 29.46 -20.20
C MET A 37 -27.87 30.28 -20.00
N SER A 38 -28.68 30.39 -21.05
CA SER A 38 -30.02 31.06 -21.02
C SER A 38 -30.95 30.36 -20.03
N GLN A 39 -31.90 31.07 -19.45
CA GLN A 39 -32.79 30.56 -18.41
C GLN A 39 -33.74 29.45 -18.92
N GLY A 40 -33.91 28.39 -18.08
CA GLY A 40 -34.79 27.25 -18.30
C GLY A 40 -34.81 26.32 -17.13
N GLY A 41 -35.89 25.62 -16.85
CA GLY A 41 -36.05 24.75 -15.66
C GLY A 41 -35.02 23.63 -15.61
N TRP A 42 -34.71 22.99 -16.74
CA TRP A 42 -33.69 21.95 -16.84
C TRP A 42 -32.26 22.46 -16.52
N ARG A 43 -31.95 23.72 -16.85
CA ARG A 43 -30.69 24.37 -16.54
C ARG A 43 -30.45 24.45 -15.02
N THR A 44 -31.48 24.87 -14.28
CA THR A 44 -31.39 24.98 -12.82
C THR A 44 -31.15 23.62 -12.18
N ALA A 45 -31.79 22.56 -12.66
CA ALA A 45 -31.58 21.20 -12.21
C ALA A 45 -30.15 20.76 -12.49
N LEU A 46 -29.61 20.92 -13.71
CA LEU A 46 -28.25 20.61 -14.06
C LEU A 46 -27.21 21.39 -13.23
N LEU A 47 -27.47 22.69 -13.05
CA LEU A 47 -26.57 23.51 -12.20
C LEU A 47 -26.44 22.92 -10.81
N TRP A 48 -27.55 22.61 -10.15
CA TRP A 48 -27.50 22.03 -8.80
C TRP A 48 -26.87 20.63 -8.78
N ILE A 49 -27.11 19.78 -9.79
CA ILE A 49 -26.46 18.48 -9.88
C ILE A 49 -24.95 18.65 -9.92
N PHE A 50 -24.42 19.52 -10.76
CA PHE A 50 -22.96 19.69 -10.87
C PHE A 50 -22.35 20.46 -9.70
N VAL A 51 -23.09 21.35 -9.06
CA VAL A 51 -22.66 21.98 -7.80
C VAL A 51 -22.56 20.93 -6.69
N LEU A 52 -23.55 20.07 -6.53
CA LEU A 52 -23.52 19.00 -5.52
C LEU A 52 -22.43 17.97 -5.83
N LEU A 53 -22.24 17.63 -7.11
CA LEU A 53 -21.20 16.71 -7.54
C LEU A 53 -19.78 17.28 -7.28
N SER A 54 -19.57 18.58 -7.55
CA SER A 54 -18.30 19.24 -7.23
C SER A 54 -18.05 19.28 -5.73
N LEU A 55 -19.04 19.57 -4.92
CA LEU A 55 -18.93 19.54 -3.46
C LEU A 55 -18.58 18.13 -2.94
N PHE A 56 -19.23 17.10 -3.50
CA PHE A 56 -18.93 15.70 -3.17
C PHE A 56 -17.45 15.36 -3.47
N PHE A 57 -16.95 15.68 -4.66
CA PHE A 57 -15.56 15.40 -5.02
C PHE A 57 -14.57 16.24 -4.21
N MET A 58 -14.93 17.46 -3.84
CA MET A 58 -14.11 18.29 -2.95
C MET A 58 -13.96 17.64 -1.56
N VAL A 59 -15.07 17.22 -0.96
CA VAL A 59 -15.05 16.53 0.35
C VAL A 59 -14.25 15.23 0.25
N LEU A 60 -14.46 14.44 -0.80
CA LEU A 60 -13.73 13.20 -1.04
C LEU A 60 -12.22 13.46 -1.20
N PHE A 61 -11.83 14.51 -1.93
CA PHE A 61 -10.44 14.90 -2.10
C PHE A 61 -9.78 15.31 -0.77
N ILE A 62 -10.48 16.09 0.04
CA ILE A 62 -9.99 16.50 1.38
C ILE A 62 -9.79 15.26 2.25
N TRP A 63 -10.79 14.36 2.29
CA TRP A 63 -10.73 13.12 3.08
C TRP A 63 -9.59 12.22 2.64
N MET A 64 -9.48 11.96 1.33
CA MET A 64 -8.38 11.16 0.79
C MET A 64 -7.00 11.80 0.99
N SER A 65 -6.92 13.14 0.96
CA SER A 65 -5.68 13.85 1.27
C SER A 65 -5.28 13.71 2.74
N CYS A 66 -6.26 13.72 3.65
CA CYS A 66 -6.03 13.43 5.07
C CYS A 66 -5.52 12.00 5.28
N LEU A 67 -6.14 11.00 4.59
CA LEU A 67 -5.68 9.62 4.61
C LEU A 67 -4.25 9.50 4.04
N TYR A 68 -3.98 10.12 2.89
CA TYR A 68 -2.65 10.11 2.30
C TYR A 68 -1.58 10.62 3.30
N ARG A 69 -1.86 11.72 4.00
CA ARG A 69 -0.96 12.26 5.03
C ARG A 69 -0.84 11.35 6.25
N ALA A 70 -1.92 10.68 6.63
CA ALA A 70 -1.92 9.76 7.78
C ALA A 70 -1.09 8.51 7.50
N PHE A 71 -1.18 7.95 6.27
CA PHE A 71 -0.43 6.76 5.83
C PHE A 71 0.97 7.07 5.31
N ASP A 72 1.41 8.33 5.30
CA ASP A 72 2.79 8.66 4.97
C ASP A 72 3.74 8.07 6.01
N TYR A 73 4.66 7.20 5.54
CA TYR A 73 5.60 6.46 6.39
C TYR A 73 6.51 7.39 7.21
N LYS A 74 6.84 8.55 6.63
CA LYS A 74 7.71 9.59 7.23
C LYS A 74 6.94 10.80 7.75
N GLY A 75 5.62 10.82 7.58
CA GLY A 75 4.75 11.91 7.99
C GLY A 75 4.57 12.00 9.51
N SER A 76 3.78 12.98 9.95
CA SER A 76 3.56 13.22 11.39
C SER A 76 2.79 12.10 12.09
N ARG A 77 1.80 11.50 11.41
CA ARG A 77 0.98 10.40 11.98
C ARG A 77 1.61 9.03 11.83
N ARG A 78 2.38 8.79 10.75
CA ARG A 78 3.12 7.56 10.49
C ARG A 78 2.30 6.27 10.68
N MET A 79 1.01 6.27 10.29
CA MET A 79 0.13 5.13 10.53
C MET A 79 0.64 3.84 9.90
N SER A 80 1.15 3.90 8.65
CA SER A 80 1.74 2.73 8.01
C SER A 80 2.96 2.20 8.78
N ALA A 81 3.84 3.07 9.26
CA ALA A 81 4.98 2.66 10.10
C ALA A 81 4.52 2.04 11.42
N GLN A 82 3.53 2.64 12.10
CA GLN A 82 3.00 2.10 13.35
C GLN A 82 2.37 0.71 13.17
N ILE A 83 1.66 0.48 12.07
CA ILE A 83 1.09 -0.85 11.74
C ILE A 83 2.23 -1.86 11.52
N ILE A 84 3.22 -1.51 10.70
CA ILE A 84 4.38 -2.36 10.42
C ILE A 84 5.15 -2.67 11.71
N ASP A 85 5.47 -1.66 12.50
CA ASP A 85 6.18 -1.81 13.78
C ASP A 85 5.37 -2.66 14.79
N GLY A 86 4.04 -2.48 14.80
CA GLY A 86 3.13 -3.22 15.65
C GLY A 86 3.01 -4.71 15.28
N ILE A 87 3.07 -5.06 13.99
CA ILE A 87 3.12 -6.44 13.53
C ILE A 87 4.50 -7.04 13.86
N ALA A 88 5.57 -6.36 13.44
CA ALA A 88 6.93 -6.82 13.67
C ALA A 88 7.25 -7.03 15.16
N ALA A 89 6.62 -6.26 16.07
CA ALA A 89 6.77 -6.44 17.51
C ALA A 89 6.18 -7.74 18.05
N ARG A 90 5.33 -8.43 17.28
CA ARG A 90 4.69 -9.70 17.64
C ARG A 90 5.28 -10.91 16.93
N VAL A 91 6.20 -10.66 15.99
CA VAL A 91 6.89 -11.73 15.25
C VAL A 91 8.14 -12.10 16.02
N GLU A 92 8.11 -13.27 16.64
CA GLU A 92 9.22 -13.89 17.34
C GLU A 92 9.74 -15.04 16.49
N ILE A 93 11.03 -15.01 16.17
CA ILE A 93 11.70 -16.02 15.36
C ILE A 93 12.88 -16.54 16.19
N PRO A 94 13.05 -17.86 16.31
CA PRO A 94 14.20 -18.44 17.02
C PRO A 94 15.55 -17.94 16.48
N GLU A 95 16.58 -18.02 17.26
CA GLU A 95 17.95 -17.80 16.78
C GLU A 95 18.27 -18.78 15.64
N GLU A 96 18.84 -18.29 14.56
CA GLU A 96 19.09 -19.03 13.31
C GLU A 96 17.80 -19.52 12.60
N GLY A 97 16.62 -19.10 13.08
CA GLY A 97 15.32 -19.42 12.49
C GLY A 97 15.03 -18.62 11.21
N ARG A 98 13.95 -18.99 10.53
CA ARG A 98 13.57 -18.41 9.24
C ARG A 98 12.16 -17.81 9.29
N GLY A 99 12.00 -16.58 8.79
CA GLY A 99 10.73 -15.90 8.66
C GLY A 99 10.34 -15.65 7.20
N LEU A 100 9.04 -15.74 6.89
CA LEU A 100 8.49 -15.48 5.57
C LEU A 100 7.49 -14.31 5.61
N ASP A 101 7.76 -13.25 4.84
CA ASP A 101 6.82 -12.15 4.58
C ASP A 101 6.12 -12.36 3.25
N ILE A 102 4.83 -12.69 3.28
CA ILE A 102 4.02 -12.95 2.08
C ILE A 102 3.39 -11.65 1.61
N GLY A 103 3.67 -11.27 0.33
CA GLY A 103 3.25 -10.02 -0.25
C GLY A 103 4.00 -8.83 0.35
N CYS A 104 5.31 -8.92 0.39
CA CYS A 104 6.19 -7.96 1.08
C CYS A 104 6.17 -6.54 0.49
N GLY A 105 5.62 -6.33 -0.73
CA GLY A 105 5.43 -5.03 -1.39
C GLY A 105 6.73 -4.23 -1.53
N SER A 106 6.94 -3.25 -0.66
CA SER A 106 8.17 -2.44 -0.57
C SER A 106 9.23 -2.99 0.39
N GLY A 107 8.97 -4.14 1.01
CA GLY A 107 9.83 -4.79 1.99
C GLY A 107 9.73 -4.23 3.42
N ALA A 108 8.77 -3.35 3.71
CA ALA A 108 8.70 -2.65 4.98
C ALA A 108 8.57 -3.61 6.18
N LEU A 109 7.66 -4.60 6.10
CA LEU A 109 7.45 -5.56 7.19
C LEU A 109 8.61 -6.54 7.31
N ALA A 110 9.09 -7.10 6.19
CA ALA A 110 10.26 -8.00 6.18
C ALA A 110 11.48 -7.34 6.83
N ILE A 111 11.78 -6.09 6.47
CA ILE A 111 12.89 -5.31 7.03
C ILE A 111 12.67 -5.04 8.52
N ALA A 112 11.47 -4.66 8.93
CA ALA A 112 11.16 -4.42 10.34
C ALA A 112 11.31 -5.69 11.19
N CYS A 113 10.86 -6.85 10.69
CA CYS A 113 11.04 -8.15 11.32
C CYS A 113 12.52 -8.55 11.39
N ALA A 114 13.29 -8.34 10.30
CA ALA A 114 14.72 -8.64 10.26
C ALA A 114 15.53 -7.83 11.29
N LYS A 115 15.21 -6.54 11.46
CA LYS A 115 15.83 -5.70 12.49
C LYS A 115 15.55 -6.16 13.92
N ARG A 116 14.39 -6.74 14.16
CA ARG A 116 13.98 -7.22 15.49
C ARG A 116 14.54 -8.61 15.80
N ASN A 117 14.83 -9.39 14.77
CA ASN A 117 15.36 -10.76 14.85
C ASN A 117 16.70 -10.83 14.09
N PRO A 118 17.78 -10.21 14.62
CA PRO A 118 19.03 -10.05 13.87
C PRO A 118 19.78 -11.36 13.63
N ALA A 119 19.50 -12.41 14.41
CA ALA A 119 20.08 -13.76 14.23
C ALA A 119 19.22 -14.65 13.29
N ALA A 120 18.04 -14.22 12.87
CA ALA A 120 17.15 -14.97 11.97
C ALA A 120 17.33 -14.52 10.52
N GLU A 121 16.96 -15.39 9.58
CA GLU A 121 16.89 -15.08 8.15
C GLU A 121 15.45 -14.74 7.74
N ILE A 122 15.23 -13.62 7.08
CA ILE A 122 13.93 -13.20 6.59
C ILE A 122 13.87 -13.27 5.08
N LEU A 123 12.84 -13.90 4.55
CA LEU A 123 12.52 -13.92 3.13
C LEU A 123 11.22 -13.14 2.86
N GLY A 124 11.29 -12.09 2.04
CA GLY A 124 10.13 -11.40 1.51
C GLY A 124 9.75 -11.94 0.14
N VAL A 125 8.49 -12.30 -0.06
CA VAL A 125 7.97 -12.81 -1.34
C VAL A 125 6.83 -11.91 -1.82
N ASP A 126 6.86 -11.52 -3.11
CA ASP A 126 5.79 -10.76 -3.75
C ASP A 126 5.74 -11.04 -5.25
N ARG A 127 4.58 -10.83 -5.87
CA ARG A 127 4.41 -10.95 -7.33
C ARG A 127 5.00 -9.78 -8.10
N TRP A 128 5.01 -8.60 -7.50
CA TRP A 128 5.35 -7.31 -8.12
C TRP A 128 4.72 -7.15 -9.51
N GLY A 129 3.42 -7.42 -9.59
CA GLY A 129 2.65 -7.35 -10.83
C GLY A 129 2.45 -5.92 -11.32
N VAL A 130 1.93 -5.79 -12.54
CA VAL A 130 1.68 -4.49 -13.22
C VAL A 130 0.76 -3.59 -12.40
N ASP A 131 -0.19 -4.17 -11.66
CA ASP A 131 -1.17 -3.45 -10.84
C ASP A 131 -0.52 -2.69 -9.67
N TYR A 132 0.64 -3.14 -9.21
CA TYR A 132 1.44 -2.55 -8.14
C TYR A 132 2.79 -2.01 -8.64
N GLY A 133 2.81 -1.40 -9.84
CA GLY A 133 4.02 -0.97 -10.54
C GLY A 133 4.91 0.05 -9.79
N SER A 134 4.53 0.48 -8.57
CA SER A 134 5.38 1.25 -7.67
C SER A 134 6.28 0.38 -6.78
N PHE A 135 6.04 -0.94 -6.71
CA PHE A 135 6.81 -1.90 -5.92
C PHE A 135 7.65 -2.80 -6.84
N SER A 136 8.80 -3.22 -6.35
CA SER A 136 9.68 -4.13 -7.07
C SER A 136 10.71 -4.75 -6.11
N LYS A 137 11.28 -5.90 -6.49
CA LYS A 137 12.40 -6.52 -5.78
C LYS A 137 13.54 -5.51 -5.54
N GLY A 138 13.94 -4.77 -6.59
CA GLY A 138 15.00 -3.78 -6.48
C GLY A 138 14.69 -2.62 -5.53
N LEU A 139 13.40 -2.27 -5.34
CA LEU A 139 13.01 -1.31 -4.31
C LEU A 139 13.22 -1.89 -2.90
N CYS A 140 12.81 -3.14 -2.68
CA CYS A 140 13.01 -3.82 -1.39
C CYS A 140 14.49 -3.93 -1.03
N GLU A 141 15.34 -4.32 -1.98
CA GLU A 141 16.79 -4.43 -1.79
C GLU A 141 17.43 -3.08 -1.44
N ARG A 142 17.04 -2.00 -2.14
CA ARG A 142 17.49 -0.64 -1.80
C ARG A 142 17.01 -0.21 -0.40
N ASN A 143 15.77 -0.54 -0.04
CA ASN A 143 15.25 -0.21 1.29
C ASN A 143 16.01 -0.97 2.37
N ALA A 144 16.30 -2.26 2.19
CA ALA A 144 17.10 -3.06 3.12
C ALA A 144 18.51 -2.48 3.28
N ALA A 145 19.15 -2.13 2.18
CA ALA A 145 20.49 -1.52 2.21
C ALA A 145 20.47 -0.14 2.92
N ALA A 146 19.47 0.71 2.64
CA ALA A 146 19.31 2.01 3.28
C ALA A 146 19.05 1.92 4.79
N GLU A 147 18.44 0.81 5.24
CA GLU A 147 18.16 0.52 6.64
C GLU A 147 19.27 -0.29 7.33
N GLY A 148 20.35 -0.65 6.60
CA GLY A 148 21.48 -1.43 7.12
C GLY A 148 21.11 -2.87 7.51
N THR A 149 20.10 -3.46 6.85
CA THR A 149 19.58 -4.78 7.20
C THR A 149 20.12 -5.81 6.21
N GLY A 150 20.98 -6.72 6.71
CA GLY A 150 21.68 -7.72 5.88
C GLY A 150 21.07 -9.12 5.93
N ASN A 151 20.20 -9.40 6.89
CA ASN A 151 19.57 -10.71 7.12
C ASN A 151 18.17 -10.80 6.49
N VAL A 152 17.89 -10.01 5.46
CA VAL A 152 16.65 -10.05 4.67
C VAL A 152 16.95 -10.21 3.20
N THR A 153 16.22 -11.10 2.54
CA THR A 153 16.29 -11.34 1.09
C THR A 153 14.89 -11.23 0.47
N PHE A 154 14.85 -11.03 -0.85
CA PHE A 154 13.57 -10.87 -1.55
C PHE A 154 13.50 -11.74 -2.79
N ARG A 155 12.37 -12.43 -3.01
CA ARG A 155 12.13 -13.30 -4.15
C ARG A 155 10.76 -13.04 -4.76
N GLN A 156 10.66 -13.14 -6.08
CA GLN A 156 9.37 -13.15 -6.75
C GLN A 156 8.66 -14.47 -6.49
N GLY A 157 7.36 -14.40 -6.16
CA GLY A 157 6.51 -15.56 -5.91
C GLY A 157 5.04 -15.19 -5.84
N ASP A 158 4.19 -16.20 -5.82
CA ASP A 158 2.74 -16.06 -5.75
C ASP A 158 2.24 -16.57 -4.40
N ALA A 159 1.54 -15.73 -3.64
CA ALA A 159 0.93 -16.09 -2.36
C ALA A 159 -0.12 -17.22 -2.48
N CYS A 160 -0.63 -17.47 -3.70
CA CYS A 160 -1.55 -18.57 -3.97
C CYS A 160 -0.85 -19.91 -4.24
N ARG A 161 0.45 -19.90 -4.40
CA ARG A 161 1.27 -21.09 -4.66
C ARG A 161 2.69 -20.80 -4.20
N LEU A 162 3.00 -21.24 -3.01
CA LEU A 162 4.31 -21.09 -2.40
C LEU A 162 5.17 -22.32 -2.72
N ASP A 163 6.27 -22.12 -3.45
CA ASP A 163 7.23 -23.16 -3.82
C ASP A 163 8.22 -23.42 -2.66
N PHE A 164 7.71 -23.79 -1.48
CA PHE A 164 8.50 -24.17 -0.33
C PHE A 164 8.06 -25.53 0.18
N PRO A 165 8.99 -26.35 0.69
CA PRO A 165 8.61 -27.54 1.45
C PRO A 165 7.85 -27.15 2.73
N ASP A 166 7.04 -28.08 3.22
CA ASP A 166 6.37 -27.93 4.51
C ASP A 166 7.41 -27.69 5.62
N GLU A 167 7.00 -26.93 6.65
CA GLU A 167 7.86 -26.62 7.80
C GLU A 167 9.18 -25.90 7.45
N SER A 168 9.21 -25.12 6.34
CA SER A 168 10.39 -24.38 5.89
C SER A 168 10.66 -23.11 6.68
N PHE A 169 9.67 -22.59 7.43
CA PHE A 169 9.74 -21.34 8.15
C PHE A 169 9.20 -21.50 9.57
N ASP A 170 9.86 -20.83 10.51
CA ASP A 170 9.45 -20.78 11.93
C ASP A 170 8.35 -19.75 12.18
N ALA A 171 8.27 -18.72 11.31
CA ALA A 171 7.22 -17.70 11.36
C ALA A 171 6.82 -17.27 9.95
N VAL A 172 5.51 -17.21 9.71
CA VAL A 172 4.94 -16.65 8.48
C VAL A 172 4.09 -15.44 8.85
N PHE A 173 4.29 -14.34 8.17
CA PHE A 173 3.57 -13.10 8.41
C PHE A 173 3.24 -12.39 7.12
N SER A 174 2.24 -11.51 7.16
CA SER A 174 1.75 -10.79 6.00
C SER A 174 0.99 -9.54 6.43
N ASN A 175 1.00 -8.51 5.58
CA ASN A 175 0.25 -7.30 5.82
C ASN A 175 -0.48 -6.82 4.55
N TYR A 176 -1.81 -6.71 4.59
CA TYR A 176 -2.68 -6.21 3.52
C TYR A 176 -2.62 -6.99 2.19
N VAL A 177 -2.39 -8.31 2.21
CA VAL A 177 -2.23 -9.13 0.99
C VAL A 177 -3.50 -9.90 0.64
N TYR A 178 -4.00 -10.71 1.56
CA TYR A 178 -5.05 -11.72 1.27
C TYR A 178 -6.37 -11.13 0.76
N HIS A 179 -6.72 -9.91 1.14
CA HIS A 179 -7.93 -9.25 0.66
C HIS A 179 -7.83 -8.76 -0.81
N ASN A 180 -6.61 -8.66 -1.35
CA ASN A 180 -6.33 -8.22 -2.71
C ASN A 180 -6.23 -9.39 -3.71
N ILE A 181 -6.35 -10.64 -3.26
CA ILE A 181 -6.25 -11.81 -4.13
C ILE A 181 -7.66 -12.12 -4.68
N PRO A 182 -7.92 -11.92 -5.98
CA PRO A 182 -9.23 -12.18 -6.56
C PRO A 182 -9.44 -13.68 -6.81
N GLY A 183 -10.67 -14.15 -6.65
CA GLY A 183 -11.14 -15.41 -7.23
C GLY A 183 -10.78 -16.70 -6.50
N ARG A 184 -10.14 -16.66 -5.33
CA ARG A 184 -9.89 -17.83 -4.47
C ARG A 184 -10.52 -17.68 -3.10
N ASP A 185 -10.88 -18.82 -2.50
CA ASP A 185 -11.29 -18.85 -1.09
C ASP A 185 -10.10 -18.43 -0.23
N ARG A 186 -10.34 -17.50 0.69
CA ARG A 186 -9.32 -17.00 1.62
C ARG A 186 -8.80 -18.11 2.54
N GLN A 187 -9.63 -19.12 2.82
CA GLN A 187 -9.20 -20.27 3.62
C GLN A 187 -8.19 -21.13 2.88
N GLU A 188 -8.39 -21.36 1.56
CA GLU A 188 -7.43 -22.10 0.74
C GLU A 188 -6.07 -21.41 0.69
N ILE A 189 -6.06 -20.05 0.59
CA ILE A 189 -4.81 -19.27 0.59
C ILE A 189 -4.11 -19.35 1.94
N LEU A 190 -4.87 -19.34 3.04
CA LEU A 190 -4.29 -19.48 4.39
C LEU A 190 -3.76 -20.89 4.64
N LEU A 191 -4.31 -21.90 4.01
CA LEU A 191 -3.81 -23.29 4.10
C LEU A 191 -2.54 -23.52 3.28
N GLU A 192 -2.23 -22.63 2.32
CA GLU A 192 -0.98 -22.64 1.55
C GLU A 192 0.18 -22.05 2.36
N THR A 193 -0.10 -21.29 3.42
CA THR A 193 0.88 -20.57 4.23
C THR A 193 1.12 -21.22 5.58
#